data_064ef817bcf2cb45040cea1a51caaff2
#
_entry.id   064ef817bcf2cb45040cea1a51caaff2
#
_cell.length_a   1.000
_cell.length_b   1.000
_cell.length_c   1.000
_cell.angle_alpha   90.00
_cell.angle_beta   90.00
_cell.angle_gamma   90.00
#
_symmetry.space_group_name_H-M   'P 1'
#
loop_
_entity.id
_entity.type
_entity.pdbx_description
1 polymer ?
#
loop_
_entity_poly.entity_id
_entity_poly.type
_entity_poly.pdbx_seq_one_letter_code
_entity_poly.pdbx_strand_id
1 'polypeptide(L)' 'MPYKNRIKTLEESVRLLDNQIFQLEKSGNTDPEKIKKLRETKDKYFTELRLMNRAQWDNDHNTVDFGDDR' A
#
# COMPACT_ATOMS: atom_id res chain seq x y z
N MET A 1 -17.68 -6.49 -3.60
CA MET A 1 -16.54 -6.48 -4.50
C MET A 1 -15.27 -6.87 -3.78
N PRO A 2 -14.61 -7.88 -4.26
CA PRO A 2 -13.39 -8.35 -3.56
C PRO A 2 -12.28 -7.33 -3.52
N TYR A 3 -12.15 -6.52 -4.57
CA TYR A 3 -11.06 -5.55 -4.60
C TYR A 3 -11.20 -4.51 -3.51
N LYS A 4 -12.42 -4.07 -3.24
CA LYS A 4 -12.62 -3.02 -2.25
C LYS A 4 -12.20 -3.49 -0.87
N ASN A 5 -12.58 -4.69 -0.50
CA ASN A 5 -12.22 -5.24 0.80
C ASN A 5 -10.71 -5.42 0.92
N ARG A 6 -10.11 -5.93 -0.14
CA ARG A 6 -8.67 -6.15 -0.16
C ARG A 6 -7.92 -4.83 -0.05
N ILE A 7 -8.37 -3.84 -0.81
CA ILE A 7 -7.73 -2.54 -0.79
C ILE A 7 -7.81 -1.93 0.61
N LYS A 8 -8.97 -2.02 1.23
CA LYS A 8 -9.13 -1.47 2.56
C LYS A 8 -8.21 -2.17 3.56
N THR A 9 -8.12 -3.48 3.48
CA THR A 9 -7.24 -4.25 4.36
C THR A 9 -5.79 -3.84 4.16
N LEU A 10 -5.39 -3.69 2.90
CA LEU A 10 -4.02 -3.29 2.61
C LEU A 10 -3.73 -1.88 3.09
N GLU A 11 -4.69 -0.99 2.93
CA GLU A 11 -4.52 0.37 3.42
C GLU A 11 -4.33 0.41 4.93
N GLU A 12 -5.11 -0.38 5.64
CA GLU A 12 -4.98 -0.45 7.08
C GLU A 12 -3.64 -1.04 7.48
N SER A 13 -3.20 -2.06 6.76
CA SER A 13 -1.91 -2.68 7.04
C SER A 13 -0.78 -1.69 6.83
N VAL A 14 -0.83 -0.92 5.76
CA VAL A 14 0.18 0.09 5.48
C VAL A 14 0.19 1.14 6.59
N ARG A 15 -0.99 1.56 7.02
CA ARG A 15 -1.08 2.55 8.08
C ARG A 15 -0.50 2.04 9.39
N LEU A 16 -0.79 0.79 9.72
CA LEU A 16 -0.25 0.20 10.94
C LEU A 16 1.27 0.11 10.89
N LEU A 17 1.79 -0.31 9.74
CA LEU A 17 3.23 -0.40 9.58
C LEU A 17 3.88 0.97 9.68
N ASP A 18 3.27 1.95 9.06
CA ASP A 18 3.77 3.31 9.11
C ASP A 18 3.80 3.81 10.56
N ASN A 19 2.74 3.51 11.30
CA ASN A 19 2.66 3.87 12.71
C ASN A 19 3.77 3.22 13.51
N GLN A 20 4.01 1.94 13.26
CA GLN A 20 5.07 1.23 13.97
C GLN A 20 6.43 1.84 13.69
N ILE A 21 6.69 2.18 12.45
CA ILE A 21 7.96 2.82 12.10
C ILE A 21 8.07 4.16 12.83
N PHE A 22 7.01 4.93 12.81
CA PHE A 22 7.01 6.24 13.46
C PHE A 22 7.27 6.10 14.95
N GLN A 23 6.62 5.14 15.59
CA GLN A 23 6.79 4.92 17.02
C GLN A 23 8.22 4.53 17.34
N LEU A 24 8.81 3.67 16.55
CA LEU A 24 10.19 3.27 16.77
C LEU A 24 11.15 4.45 16.66
N GLU A 25 10.94 5.25 15.63
CA GLU A 25 11.80 6.41 15.43
C GLU A 25 11.62 7.42 16.55
N LYS A 26 10.40 7.62 16.96
CA LYS A 26 10.10 8.61 17.99
C LYS A 26 10.63 8.20 19.36
N SER A 27 10.60 6.91 19.65
CA SER A 27 11.06 6.43 20.95
C SER A 27 12.56 6.39 21.06
N GLY A 28 13.26 6.66 19.98
CA GLY A 28 14.71 6.60 19.99
C GLY A 28 15.26 5.20 19.86
N ASN A 29 14.37 4.23 19.75
CA ASN A 29 14.76 2.85 19.56
C ASN A 29 14.94 2.60 18.07
N THR A 30 16.01 3.14 17.53
CA THR A 30 16.23 3.07 16.09
C THR A 30 17.06 1.85 15.76
N ASP A 31 16.44 0.70 15.83
CA ASP A 31 17.06 -0.51 15.33
C ASP A 31 16.94 -0.53 13.81
N PRO A 32 18.06 -0.32 13.09
CA PRO A 32 17.95 -0.19 11.63
C PRO A 32 17.41 -1.44 10.97
N GLU A 33 17.69 -2.60 11.53
CA GLU A 33 17.17 -3.83 10.95
C GLU A 33 15.66 -3.92 11.08
N LYS A 34 15.15 -3.57 12.23
CA LYS A 34 13.72 -3.58 12.45
C LYS A 34 13.00 -2.62 11.52
N ILE A 35 13.53 -1.41 11.47
CA ILE A 35 12.93 -0.39 10.61
C ILE A 35 13.01 -0.80 9.16
N LYS A 36 14.13 -1.37 8.76
CA LYS A 36 14.28 -1.83 7.40
C LYS A 36 13.25 -2.90 7.05
N LYS A 37 13.06 -3.86 7.95
CA LYS A 37 12.08 -4.93 7.72
C LYS A 37 10.67 -4.37 7.62
N LEU A 38 10.35 -3.44 8.49
CA LEU A 38 9.02 -2.82 8.45
C LEU A 38 8.81 -2.05 7.16
N ARG A 39 9.84 -1.35 6.70
CA ARG A 39 9.74 -0.61 5.46
C ARG A 39 9.59 -1.54 4.26
N GLU A 40 10.30 -2.65 4.27
CA GLU A 40 10.20 -3.61 3.20
C GLU A 40 8.80 -4.21 3.15
N THR A 41 8.26 -4.55 4.31
CA THR A 41 6.90 -5.08 4.37
C THR A 41 5.89 -4.03 3.91
N LYS A 42 6.08 -2.79 4.33
CA LYS A 42 5.22 -1.71 3.91
C LYS A 42 5.27 -1.51 2.40
N ASP A 43 6.47 -1.56 1.84
CA ASP A 43 6.65 -1.44 0.39
C ASP A 43 5.90 -2.53 -0.34
N LYS A 44 5.98 -3.73 0.18
CA LYS A 44 5.30 -4.87 -0.41
C LYS A 44 3.80 -4.64 -0.46
N TYR A 45 3.24 -4.24 0.66
CA TYR A 45 1.81 -3.97 0.72
C TYR A 45 1.44 -2.79 -0.16
N PHE A 46 2.29 -1.80 -0.18
CA PHE A 46 2.05 -0.61 -1.00
C PHE A 46 2.01 -0.95 -2.48
N THR A 47 2.94 -1.80 -2.92
CA THR A 47 2.96 -2.25 -4.30
C THR A 47 1.70 -3.04 -4.63
N GLU A 48 1.31 -3.92 -3.72
CA GLU A 48 0.09 -4.69 -3.90
C GLU A 48 -1.12 -3.78 -3.99
N LEU A 49 -1.14 -2.79 -3.12
CA LEU A 49 -2.24 -1.82 -3.10
C LEU A 49 -2.34 -1.08 -4.43
N ARG A 50 -1.21 -0.66 -4.96
CA ARG A 50 -1.19 0.02 -6.25
C ARG A 50 -1.74 -0.86 -7.35
N LEU A 51 -1.34 -2.12 -7.36
CA LEU A 51 -1.81 -3.06 -8.36
C LEU A 51 -3.31 -3.29 -8.22
N MET A 52 -3.78 -3.40 -6.99
CA MET A 52 -5.21 -3.59 -6.74
C MET A 52 -6.02 -2.37 -7.17
N ASN A 53 -5.53 -1.20 -6.85
CA ASN A 53 -6.20 0.03 -7.25
C ASN A 53 -6.27 0.15 -8.76
N ARG A 54 -5.20 -0.20 -9.43
CA ARG A 54 -5.19 -0.15 -10.88
C ARG A 54 -6.15 -1.15 -11.47
N ALA A 55 -6.19 -2.36 -10.92
CA ALA A 55 -7.10 -3.36 -11.40
C ALA A 55 -8.55 -2.93 -11.22
N GLN A 56 -8.86 -2.34 -10.09
CA GLN A 56 -10.20 -1.86 -9.85
C GLN A 56 -10.54 -0.71 -10.79
N TRP A 57 -9.60 0.18 -11.02
CA TRP A 57 -9.81 1.29 -11.93
C TRP A 57 -10.09 0.78 -13.34
N ASP A 58 -9.29 -0.16 -13.80
CA ASP A 58 -9.48 -0.75 -15.12
C ASP A 58 -10.85 -1.42 -15.23
N ASN A 59 -11.26 -2.07 -14.17
CA ASN A 59 -12.54 -2.75 -14.16
C ASN A 59 -13.70 -1.75 -14.24
N ASP A 60 -13.55 -0.64 -13.54
CA ASP A 60 -14.60 0.39 -13.54
C ASP A 60 -14.62 1.18 -14.82
N HIS A 61 -13.47 1.30 -15.49
CA HIS A 61 -13.34 2.11 -16.70
C HIS A 61 -13.02 1.26 -17.92
N ASN A 62 -13.55 0.08 -17.96
CA ASN A 62 -13.15 -0.83 -19.04
C ASN A 62 -13.69 -0.41 -20.40
N THR A 63 -14.32 0.71 -20.46
CA THR A 63 -14.70 1.22 -21.75
C THR A 63 -13.61 1.96 -22.40
N VAL A 64 -12.64 2.11 -22.04
CA VAL A 64 -11.70 2.85 -22.47
C VAL A 64 -11.11 3.13 -23.46
N ASP A 65 -11.00 3.64 -23.77
CA ASP A 65 -10.46 3.99 -24.53
C ASP A 65 -9.37 4.65 -24.46
N PHE A 66 -8.91 4.76 -24.64
CA PHE A 66 -7.96 5.14 -24.53
C PHE A 66 -7.23 6.00 -24.73
N GLY A 67 -7.23 6.34 -24.93
CA GLY A 67 -6.65 7.09 -25.12
C GLY A 67 -5.92 7.72 -24.58
N ASP A 68 -6.05 7.81 -24.44
CA ASP A 68 -5.52 8.42 -24.12
C ASP A 68 -4.61 8.79 -23.85
N ASP A 69 -4.51 8.75 -23.87
CA ASP A 69 -3.77 9.05 -23.70
C ASP A 69 -3.07 9.61 -23.57
N ARG A 70 -3.08 9.97 -23.64
CA ARG A 70 -2.44 10.55 -23.67
C ARG A 70 -2.03 11.10 -23.85
#